data_e3628ada85d0be060c66058f8544d220
#
_entry.id   e3628ada85d0be060c66058f8544d220
#
_cell.length_a   1.000
_cell.length_b   1.000
_cell.length_c   1.000
_cell.angle_alpha   90.00
_cell.angle_beta   90.00
_cell.angle_gamma   90.00
#
_symmetry.space_group_name_H-M   'P 1'
#
loop_
_entity.id
_entity.type
_entity.pdbx_description
1 polymer ?
#
loop_
_entity_poly.entity_id
_entity_poly.type
_entity_poly.pdbx_seq_one_letter_code
_entity_poly.pdbx_strand_id
1 'polypeptide(L)'
;MKRSSGILMPIFSLPSPYGIGTMGKAAYEFADFLHRAGQRYWQMLPIGPTSYGDSPYQSFSTFAGNPYFIDLDMLVEDGLLRKDEIAGINWGTEPRYVDYGRIYESRFDVLSKAKERGWERDKQKVNAFIERNSRWLADYALFMALKRHFGMKSWTEWEDEDIRLRKPAAMAKYRELLREDIELFTYIQYLFFEQWTKLKAYINGLGIGIIGDIPIYVAMDSADVWAEPEFFQLDEKNLPVEVSGVPPDDFSAEGQLWGNPLYDWDKMQSDGFGWWIRRIDGAGKMYDVIRIDHFRGLASYWAVPYGETTAKNGKWRTGPGIALVNALKGWFRNLEFIAEDLGYATSDVEKLLKESGFPGMKVLEFAFDSRDSSGYLPHAYIENCTCYTGTHDNSPIALWREEAAPEDIAYCGKYLGLNKEEGFNWGMIRGGMGSVARLFVAQMQDYLELGAGCRMNKPSTLGGNWEWRLLSGELTDSLADRIYDAVRIYGRIDRKKDESKSE
;
A
#
# COMPACT_ATOMS: atom_id res chain seq x y z
N MET A 1 -14.55 8.26 -11.20
CA MET A 1 -14.88 6.79 -11.23
C MET A 1 -16.34 6.55 -11.65
N LYS A 2 -16.61 5.50 -12.45
CA LYS A 2 -17.96 4.98 -12.70
C LYS A 2 -18.36 4.02 -11.57
N ARG A 3 -19.66 3.70 -11.42
CA ARG A 3 -20.14 2.67 -10.49
C ARG A 3 -19.47 1.33 -10.79
N SER A 4 -18.75 0.77 -9.82
CA SER A 4 -17.87 -0.38 -10.03
C SER A 4 -17.55 -1.09 -8.69
N SER A 5 -16.83 -2.21 -8.78
CA SER A 5 -16.28 -2.91 -7.63
C SER A 5 -14.83 -3.30 -7.84
N GLY A 6 -14.16 -3.61 -6.75
CA GLY A 6 -12.79 -4.08 -6.69
C GLY A 6 -12.58 -5.05 -5.54
N ILE A 7 -11.43 -5.70 -5.54
CA ILE A 7 -10.97 -6.59 -4.47
C ILE A 7 -9.66 -6.06 -3.91
N LEU A 8 -9.57 -5.98 -2.58
CA LEU A 8 -8.33 -5.70 -1.86
C LEU A 8 -7.55 -7.00 -1.68
N MET A 9 -6.36 -7.06 -2.29
CA MET A 9 -5.46 -8.19 -2.22
C MET A 9 -4.01 -7.72 -2.43
N PRO A 10 -3.15 -7.74 -1.41
CA PRO A 10 -1.75 -7.38 -1.58
C PRO A 10 -0.98 -8.40 -2.43
N ILE A 11 0.07 -7.96 -3.12
CA ILE A 11 0.93 -8.88 -3.90
C ILE A 11 1.56 -9.93 -2.98
N PHE A 12 2.06 -9.53 -1.80
CA PHE A 12 2.70 -10.47 -0.87
C PHE A 12 1.79 -11.60 -0.41
N SER A 13 0.47 -11.39 -0.48
CA SER A 13 -0.53 -12.39 -0.11
C SER A 13 -0.85 -13.41 -1.21
N LEU A 14 -0.30 -13.27 -2.41
CA LEU A 14 -0.50 -14.25 -3.48
C LEU A 14 0.28 -15.55 -3.22
N PRO A 15 -0.19 -16.69 -3.74
CA PRO A 15 0.55 -17.95 -3.64
C PRO A 15 1.88 -17.86 -4.39
N SER A 16 2.92 -18.45 -3.84
CA SER A 16 4.24 -18.54 -4.49
C SER A 16 5.07 -19.62 -3.82
N PRO A 17 5.93 -20.34 -4.53
CA PRO A 17 6.89 -21.27 -3.92
C PRO A 17 8.02 -20.57 -3.17
N TYR A 18 8.11 -19.24 -3.25
CA TYR A 18 9.21 -18.43 -2.71
C TYR A 18 8.87 -17.75 -1.39
N GLY A 19 7.90 -18.27 -0.63
CA GLY A 19 7.54 -17.84 0.71
C GLY A 19 6.76 -16.52 0.81
N ILE A 20 6.67 -15.76 -0.28
CA ILE A 20 5.95 -14.49 -0.40
C ILE A 20 5.38 -14.36 -1.80
N GLY A 21 4.23 -13.72 -1.96
CA GLY A 21 3.66 -13.44 -3.29
C GLY A 21 4.59 -12.59 -4.16
N THR A 22 4.60 -12.88 -5.46
CA THR A 22 5.45 -12.25 -6.45
C THR A 22 4.65 -11.77 -7.66
N MET A 23 5.28 -10.99 -8.54
CA MET A 23 4.72 -10.52 -9.81
C MET A 23 4.72 -11.60 -10.90
N GLY A 24 4.80 -12.89 -10.51
CA GLY A 24 4.81 -14.04 -11.41
C GLY A 24 3.42 -14.60 -11.69
N LYS A 25 3.38 -15.88 -12.04
CA LYS A 25 2.20 -16.61 -12.52
C LYS A 25 0.94 -16.35 -11.70
N ALA A 26 1.03 -16.42 -10.36
CA ALA A 26 -0.12 -16.22 -9.47
C ALA A 26 -0.73 -14.81 -9.56
N ALA A 27 0.06 -13.79 -9.87
CA ALA A 27 -0.44 -12.43 -10.06
C ALA A 27 -1.22 -12.29 -11.37
N TYR A 28 -0.79 -12.95 -12.44
CA TYR A 28 -1.54 -13.02 -13.70
C TYR A 28 -2.83 -13.82 -13.55
N GLU A 29 -2.78 -14.98 -12.89
CA GLU A 29 -3.96 -15.81 -12.59
C GLU A 29 -4.98 -15.06 -11.70
N PHE A 30 -4.51 -14.25 -10.75
CA PHE A 30 -5.40 -13.40 -9.96
C PHE A 30 -6.05 -12.30 -10.80
N ALA A 31 -5.32 -11.70 -11.73
CA ALA A 31 -5.89 -10.74 -12.69
C ALA A 31 -6.97 -11.39 -13.57
N ASP A 32 -6.75 -12.61 -14.05
CA ASP A 32 -7.75 -13.39 -14.80
C ASP A 32 -8.98 -13.71 -13.95
N PHE A 33 -8.78 -14.10 -12.68
CA PHE A 33 -9.86 -14.30 -11.72
C PHE A 33 -10.70 -13.03 -11.52
N LEU A 34 -10.05 -11.87 -11.34
CA LEU A 34 -10.74 -10.58 -11.22
C LEU A 34 -11.55 -10.24 -12.47
N HIS A 35 -10.97 -10.50 -13.65
CA HIS A 35 -11.67 -10.27 -14.92
C HIS A 35 -12.91 -11.16 -15.04
N ARG A 36 -12.79 -12.45 -14.75
CA ARG A 36 -13.91 -13.39 -14.72
C ARG A 36 -14.98 -12.99 -13.70
N ALA A 37 -14.56 -12.54 -12.51
CA ALA A 37 -15.43 -12.06 -11.43
C ALA A 37 -16.05 -10.68 -11.71
N GLY A 38 -15.84 -10.08 -12.89
CA GLY A 38 -16.41 -8.79 -13.28
C GLY A 38 -15.85 -7.60 -12.51
N GLN A 39 -14.68 -7.75 -11.88
CA GLN A 39 -14.06 -6.68 -11.10
C GLN A 39 -13.42 -5.64 -12.02
N ARG A 40 -13.50 -4.39 -11.60
CA ARG A 40 -12.90 -3.25 -12.32
C ARG A 40 -11.64 -2.73 -11.67
N TYR A 41 -11.39 -3.10 -10.41
CA TYR A 41 -10.23 -2.66 -9.68
C TYR A 41 -9.60 -3.80 -8.88
N TRP A 42 -8.28 -3.81 -8.89
CA TRP A 42 -7.45 -4.53 -7.95
C TRP A 42 -6.84 -3.52 -6.99
N GLN A 43 -7.24 -3.51 -5.72
CA GLN A 43 -6.60 -2.66 -4.72
C GLN A 43 -5.43 -3.39 -4.08
N MET A 44 -4.30 -2.72 -4.05
CA MET A 44 -3.06 -3.19 -3.44
C MET A 44 -2.66 -2.29 -2.29
N LEU A 45 -1.89 -2.83 -1.34
CA LEU A 45 -1.15 -2.04 -0.36
C LEU A 45 0.12 -1.46 -1.00
N PRO A 46 0.82 -0.52 -0.34
CA PRO A 46 2.06 0.03 -0.89
C PRO A 46 3.03 -1.07 -1.31
N ILE A 47 3.59 -0.98 -2.51
CA ILE A 47 4.49 -1.99 -3.08
C ILE A 47 5.97 -1.58 -3.01
N GLY A 48 6.29 -0.63 -2.12
CA GLY A 48 7.66 -0.20 -1.83
C GLY A 48 8.43 -1.20 -0.97
N PRO A 49 9.77 -1.05 -0.89
CA PRO A 49 10.62 -1.88 -0.03
C PRO A 49 10.26 -1.65 1.44
N THR A 50 10.04 -2.72 2.18
CA THR A 50 9.67 -2.67 3.60
C THR A 50 10.92 -2.52 4.49
N SER A 51 10.76 -1.81 5.61
CA SER A 51 11.76 -1.68 6.66
C SER A 51 11.51 -2.69 7.79
N TYR A 52 12.14 -2.49 8.95
CA TYR A 52 11.90 -3.30 10.13
C TYR A 52 10.42 -3.32 10.52
N GLY A 53 9.88 -4.52 10.81
CA GLY A 53 8.47 -4.74 11.13
C GLY A 53 7.59 -5.03 9.92
N ASP A 54 8.20 -5.10 8.72
CA ASP A 54 7.58 -5.59 7.46
C ASP A 54 6.34 -4.83 6.98
N SER A 55 6.02 -3.71 7.64
CA SER A 55 4.89 -2.88 7.27
C SER A 55 5.10 -2.22 5.89
N PRO A 56 4.17 -2.38 4.95
CA PRO A 56 4.25 -1.69 3.66
C PRO A 56 4.13 -0.16 3.79
N TYR A 57 3.67 0.35 4.94
CA TYR A 57 3.55 1.78 5.24
C TYR A 57 4.84 2.40 5.80
N GLN A 58 5.84 1.57 6.14
CA GLN A 58 7.17 2.00 6.58
C GLN A 58 8.19 1.57 5.51
N SER A 59 8.35 2.40 4.48
CA SER A 59 9.18 2.08 3.33
C SER A 59 10.50 2.84 3.34
N PHE A 60 11.57 2.20 2.85
CA PHE A 60 12.87 2.86 2.60
C PHE A 60 12.82 3.88 1.46
N SER A 61 11.77 3.90 0.65
CA SER A 61 11.57 4.88 -0.42
C SER A 61 10.14 4.91 -0.91
N THR A 62 9.64 6.11 -1.25
CA THR A 62 8.32 6.30 -1.87
C THR A 62 8.31 5.99 -3.36
N PHE A 63 9.48 5.76 -3.97
CA PHE A 63 9.65 5.56 -5.41
C PHE A 63 10.05 4.14 -5.78
N ALA A 64 10.80 3.48 -4.91
CA ALA A 64 11.36 2.17 -5.17
C ALA A 64 10.32 1.06 -5.02
N GLY A 65 10.50 -0.03 -5.76
CA GLY A 65 9.71 -1.24 -5.64
C GLY A 65 10.33 -2.27 -4.69
N ASN A 66 9.49 -3.11 -4.09
CA ASN A 66 9.88 -4.12 -3.13
C ASN A 66 10.63 -5.28 -3.82
N PRO A 67 11.90 -5.53 -3.49
CA PRO A 67 12.68 -6.62 -4.06
C PRO A 67 12.07 -8.02 -3.86
N TYR A 68 11.25 -8.18 -2.83
CA TYR A 68 10.62 -9.45 -2.51
C TYR A 68 9.54 -9.85 -3.52
N PHE A 69 8.97 -8.89 -4.25
CA PHE A 69 7.92 -9.14 -5.25
C PHE A 69 8.48 -9.53 -6.63
N ILE A 70 9.80 -9.45 -6.83
CA ILE A 70 10.43 -9.94 -8.05
C ILE A 70 10.24 -11.44 -8.13
N ASP A 71 9.64 -11.92 -9.21
CA ASP A 71 9.41 -13.34 -9.45
C ASP A 71 10.70 -14.02 -9.93
N LEU A 72 11.06 -15.10 -9.26
CA LEU A 72 12.31 -15.81 -9.53
C LEU A 72 12.20 -16.77 -10.73
N ASP A 73 11.01 -17.32 -11.01
CA ASP A 73 10.80 -18.16 -12.20
C ASP A 73 10.97 -17.32 -13.48
N MET A 74 10.47 -16.09 -13.50
CA MET A 74 10.70 -15.16 -14.60
C MET A 74 12.19 -14.85 -14.81
N LEU A 75 12.97 -14.76 -13.72
CA LEU A 75 14.44 -14.60 -13.82
C LEU A 75 15.13 -15.85 -14.36
N VAL A 76 14.60 -17.04 -14.07
CA VAL A 76 15.09 -18.30 -14.64
C VAL A 76 14.77 -18.36 -16.14
N GLU A 77 13.55 -18.00 -16.54
CA GLU A 77 13.13 -17.94 -17.94
C GLU A 77 13.98 -16.95 -18.74
N ASP A 78 14.33 -15.80 -18.14
CA ASP A 78 15.21 -14.79 -18.73
C ASP A 78 16.70 -15.20 -18.72
N GLY A 79 17.06 -16.37 -18.14
CA GLY A 79 18.44 -16.85 -18.04
C GLY A 79 19.33 -16.09 -17.05
N LEU A 80 18.72 -15.34 -16.14
CA LEU A 80 19.40 -14.61 -15.07
C LEU A 80 19.67 -15.48 -13.84
N LEU A 81 18.86 -16.52 -13.66
CA LEU A 81 19.03 -17.54 -12.61
C LEU A 81 18.95 -18.94 -13.19
N ARG A 82 19.46 -19.92 -12.48
CA ARG A 82 19.26 -21.34 -12.72
C ARG A 82 18.32 -21.93 -11.67
N LYS A 83 17.54 -22.93 -12.03
CA LYS A 83 16.60 -23.60 -11.10
C LYS A 83 17.30 -24.19 -9.86
N ASP A 84 18.50 -24.72 -10.02
CA ASP A 84 19.28 -25.30 -8.92
C ASP A 84 19.73 -24.24 -7.88
N GLU A 85 19.80 -22.97 -8.27
CA GLU A 85 20.20 -21.88 -7.37
C GLU A 85 19.10 -21.43 -6.42
N ILE A 86 17.86 -21.79 -6.70
CA ILE A 86 16.68 -21.41 -5.91
C ILE A 86 15.94 -22.60 -5.28
N ALA A 87 16.15 -23.81 -5.83
CA ALA A 87 15.39 -25.01 -5.45
C ALA A 87 15.70 -25.53 -4.03
N GLY A 88 16.86 -25.23 -3.47
CA GLY A 88 17.28 -25.71 -2.14
C GLY A 88 17.09 -24.70 -1.00
N ILE A 89 16.54 -23.52 -1.31
CA ILE A 89 16.40 -22.44 -0.33
C ILE A 89 15.14 -22.66 0.49
N ASN A 90 15.28 -22.53 1.80
CA ASN A 90 14.10 -22.53 2.71
C ASN A 90 13.49 -21.13 2.75
N TRP A 91 12.35 -20.96 2.09
CA TRP A 91 11.59 -19.71 2.02
C TRP A 91 10.51 -19.58 3.11
N GLY A 92 10.46 -20.48 4.08
CA GLY A 92 9.41 -20.64 5.08
C GLY A 92 8.71 -21.99 4.93
N THR A 93 8.07 -22.45 5.98
CA THR A 93 7.43 -23.78 6.03
C THR A 93 5.90 -23.72 5.97
N GLU A 94 5.32 -22.57 6.34
CA GLU A 94 3.89 -22.38 6.40
C GLU A 94 3.38 -21.65 5.14
N PRO A 95 2.67 -22.33 4.23
CA PRO A 95 2.22 -21.70 2.98
C PRO A 95 1.21 -20.56 3.18
N ARG A 96 0.52 -20.55 4.33
CA ARG A 96 -0.48 -19.53 4.71
C ARG A 96 0.16 -18.20 5.18
N TYR A 97 1.42 -18.22 5.59
CA TYR A 97 2.07 -17.04 6.17
C TYR A 97 3.44 -16.78 5.55
N VAL A 98 3.78 -15.50 5.46
CA VAL A 98 5.12 -15.06 5.04
C VAL A 98 6.08 -15.19 6.22
N ASP A 99 7.22 -15.85 6.03
CA ASP A 99 8.36 -15.81 6.95
C ASP A 99 9.37 -14.78 6.43
N TYR A 100 9.20 -13.53 6.85
CA TYR A 100 10.06 -12.42 6.40
C TYR A 100 11.53 -12.62 6.77
N GLY A 101 11.82 -13.27 7.90
CA GLY A 101 13.20 -13.59 8.28
C GLY A 101 13.88 -14.46 7.24
N ARG A 102 13.24 -15.53 6.79
CA ARG A 102 13.75 -16.41 5.73
C ARG A 102 13.89 -15.71 4.39
N ILE A 103 12.92 -14.86 4.04
CA ILE A 103 12.99 -14.07 2.82
C ILE A 103 14.20 -13.12 2.86
N TYR A 104 14.38 -12.41 3.96
CA TYR A 104 15.49 -11.49 4.16
C TYR A 104 16.85 -12.16 4.05
N GLU A 105 17.03 -13.33 4.69
CA GLU A 105 18.27 -14.10 4.67
C GLU A 105 18.71 -14.54 3.26
N SER A 106 17.76 -14.79 2.36
CA SER A 106 18.06 -15.49 1.10
C SER A 106 17.85 -14.66 -0.16
N ARG A 107 16.92 -13.69 -0.15
CA ARG A 107 16.48 -13.00 -1.35
C ARG A 107 17.59 -12.19 -2.03
N PHE A 108 18.37 -11.46 -1.27
CA PHE A 108 19.41 -10.60 -1.83
C PHE A 108 20.59 -11.39 -2.41
N ASP A 109 20.91 -12.55 -1.86
CA ASP A 109 21.95 -13.44 -2.42
C ASP A 109 21.51 -13.98 -3.80
N VAL A 110 20.25 -14.35 -3.93
CA VAL A 110 19.69 -14.79 -5.21
C VAL A 110 19.69 -13.65 -6.24
N LEU A 111 19.25 -12.45 -5.85
CA LEU A 111 19.24 -11.29 -6.73
C LEU A 111 20.64 -10.80 -7.11
N SER A 112 21.65 -11.01 -6.23
CA SER A 112 23.05 -10.74 -6.56
C SER A 112 23.55 -11.62 -7.72
N LYS A 113 23.19 -12.91 -7.73
CA LYS A 113 23.52 -13.81 -8.86
C LYS A 113 22.86 -13.37 -10.17
N ALA A 114 21.62 -12.87 -10.07
CA ALA A 114 20.95 -12.31 -11.25
C ALA A 114 21.68 -11.05 -11.76
N LYS A 115 22.14 -10.16 -10.86
CA LYS A 115 22.94 -8.97 -11.21
C LYS A 115 24.25 -9.36 -11.88
N GLU A 116 24.99 -10.33 -11.34
CA GLU A 116 26.26 -10.79 -11.92
C GLU A 116 26.13 -11.20 -13.39
N ARG A 117 25.03 -11.85 -13.75
CA ARG A 117 24.77 -12.28 -15.15
C ARG A 117 24.15 -11.19 -16.02
N GLY A 118 23.31 -10.34 -15.41
CA GLY A 118 22.49 -9.40 -16.14
C GLY A 118 23.10 -8.03 -16.32
N TRP A 119 23.95 -7.57 -15.43
CA TRP A 119 24.42 -6.17 -15.43
C TRP A 119 25.05 -5.73 -16.74
N GLU A 120 26.01 -6.46 -17.27
CA GLU A 120 26.63 -6.13 -18.56
C GLU A 120 25.73 -6.54 -19.75
N ARG A 121 25.00 -7.66 -19.62
CA ARG A 121 24.07 -8.12 -20.66
C ARG A 121 22.98 -7.08 -20.96
N ASP A 122 22.40 -6.50 -19.90
CA ASP A 122 21.27 -5.61 -19.98
C ASP A 122 21.65 -4.12 -19.91
N LYS A 123 22.95 -3.81 -20.00
CA LYS A 123 23.54 -2.48 -19.77
C LYS A 123 22.81 -1.34 -20.48
N GLN A 124 22.43 -1.52 -21.72
CA GLN A 124 21.70 -0.49 -22.47
C GLN A 124 20.33 -0.20 -21.86
N LYS A 125 19.59 -1.24 -21.44
CA LYS A 125 18.27 -1.11 -20.81
C LYS A 125 18.40 -0.51 -19.40
N VAL A 126 19.41 -0.96 -18.66
CA VAL A 126 19.71 -0.44 -17.32
C VAL A 126 20.06 1.04 -17.38
N ASN A 127 20.90 1.47 -18.33
CA ASN A 127 21.23 2.89 -18.50
C ASN A 127 19.98 3.72 -18.85
N ALA A 128 19.14 3.24 -19.74
CA ALA A 128 17.88 3.92 -20.04
C ALA A 128 16.93 3.97 -18.84
N PHE A 129 16.95 2.95 -17.98
CA PHE A 129 16.20 2.97 -16.72
C PHE A 129 16.77 3.98 -15.74
N ILE A 130 18.08 4.06 -15.57
CA ILE A 130 18.78 5.06 -14.73
C ILE A 130 18.41 6.48 -15.19
N GLU A 131 18.49 6.78 -16.49
CA GLU A 131 18.15 8.08 -17.03
C GLU A 131 16.70 8.49 -16.72
N ARG A 132 15.74 7.57 -16.94
CA ARG A 132 14.32 7.81 -16.65
C ARG A 132 14.01 8.02 -15.16
N ASN A 133 14.84 7.46 -14.27
CA ASN A 133 14.66 7.48 -12.83
C ASN A 133 15.74 8.29 -12.10
N SER A 134 16.46 9.16 -12.81
CA SER A 134 17.61 9.93 -12.31
C SER A 134 17.32 10.78 -11.08
N ARG A 135 16.05 11.12 -10.83
CA ARG A 135 15.65 12.00 -9.72
C ARG A 135 15.65 11.30 -8.35
N TRP A 136 15.62 9.96 -8.30
CA TRP A 136 15.53 9.23 -7.04
C TRP A 136 16.47 8.02 -6.97
N LEU A 137 16.70 7.33 -8.09
CA LEU A 137 17.33 6.02 -8.11
C LEU A 137 18.78 6.04 -7.58
N ALA A 138 19.54 7.07 -7.93
CA ALA A 138 20.95 7.17 -7.50
C ALA A 138 21.07 7.37 -5.98
N ASP A 139 20.18 8.17 -5.37
CA ASP A 139 20.17 8.37 -3.92
C ASP A 139 19.62 7.13 -3.21
N TYR A 140 18.59 6.49 -3.72
CA TYR A 140 18.07 5.24 -3.19
C TYR A 140 19.11 4.11 -3.22
N ALA A 141 19.76 3.91 -4.36
CA ALA A 141 20.76 2.84 -4.49
C ALA A 141 21.95 3.05 -3.55
N LEU A 142 22.44 4.29 -3.42
CA LEU A 142 23.49 4.63 -2.45
C LEU A 142 22.98 4.47 -1.02
N PHE A 143 21.76 4.91 -0.70
CA PHE A 143 21.17 4.75 0.63
C PHE A 143 21.11 3.27 1.04
N MET A 144 20.62 2.38 0.18
CA MET A 144 20.57 0.94 0.46
C MET A 144 21.96 0.30 0.56
N ALA A 145 22.92 0.74 -0.25
CA ALA A 145 24.32 0.31 -0.13
C ALA A 145 24.92 0.72 1.21
N LEU A 146 24.66 1.94 1.67
CA LEU A 146 25.05 2.44 2.99
C LEU A 146 24.36 1.67 4.12
N LYS A 147 23.04 1.40 3.99
CA LYS A 147 22.29 0.55 4.93
C LYS A 147 22.97 -0.80 5.11
N ARG A 148 23.33 -1.46 4.00
CA ARG A 148 24.04 -2.74 4.01
C ARG A 148 25.42 -2.61 4.68
N HIS A 149 26.18 -1.57 4.33
CA HIS A 149 27.51 -1.29 4.86
C HIS A 149 27.49 -1.08 6.39
N PHE A 150 26.48 -0.36 6.90
CA PHE A 150 26.31 -0.06 8.33
C PHE A 150 25.41 -1.09 9.05
N GLY A 151 25.25 -2.31 8.51
CA GLY A 151 24.52 -3.40 9.16
C GLY A 151 23.03 -3.14 9.34
N MET A 152 22.40 -2.47 8.37
CA MET A 152 20.97 -2.12 8.34
C MET A 152 20.49 -1.17 9.46
N LYS A 153 21.43 -0.54 10.20
CA LYS A 153 21.07 0.52 11.17
C LYS A 153 20.32 1.67 10.50
N SER A 154 19.50 2.38 11.26
CA SER A 154 18.94 3.65 10.80
C SER A 154 20.04 4.61 10.33
N TRP A 155 19.78 5.38 9.27
CA TRP A 155 20.78 6.34 8.79
C TRP A 155 21.13 7.41 9.84
N THR A 156 20.23 7.69 10.78
CA THR A 156 20.47 8.59 11.91
C THR A 156 21.53 8.04 12.89
N GLU A 157 21.80 6.74 12.87
CA GLU A 157 22.72 6.02 13.73
C GLU A 157 24.04 5.62 13.05
N TRP A 158 24.22 5.95 11.75
CA TRP A 158 25.49 5.65 11.06
C TRP A 158 26.65 6.37 11.75
N GLU A 159 27.77 5.67 11.92
CA GLU A 159 28.94 6.17 12.65
C GLU A 159 29.63 7.35 11.96
N ASP A 160 29.57 7.43 10.62
CA ASP A 160 30.15 8.52 9.83
C ASP A 160 29.14 9.68 9.70
N GLU A 161 29.31 10.74 10.51
CA GLU A 161 28.44 11.91 10.49
C GLU A 161 28.46 12.65 9.14
N ASP A 162 29.58 12.64 8.44
CA ASP A 162 29.72 13.34 7.17
C ASP A 162 28.83 12.71 6.09
N ILE A 163 28.64 11.38 6.10
CA ILE A 163 27.71 10.73 5.19
C ILE A 163 26.25 10.90 5.64
N ARG A 164 25.96 10.92 6.94
CA ARG A 164 24.62 11.25 7.45
C ARG A 164 24.15 12.61 6.92
N LEU A 165 25.06 13.59 6.95
CA LEU A 165 24.83 14.97 6.49
C LEU A 165 25.12 15.16 5.00
N ARG A 166 25.35 14.08 4.24
CA ARG A 166 25.57 14.08 2.78
C ARG A 166 26.69 15.04 2.33
N LYS A 167 27.74 15.22 3.12
CA LYS A 167 28.86 16.10 2.74
C LYS A 167 29.51 15.61 1.43
N PRO A 168 29.85 16.48 0.49
CA PRO A 168 30.31 16.09 -0.84
C PRO A 168 31.48 15.11 -0.85
N ALA A 169 32.45 15.28 0.03
CA ALA A 169 33.62 14.38 0.14
C ALA A 169 33.23 12.98 0.60
N ALA A 170 32.33 12.85 1.61
CA ALA A 170 31.80 11.58 2.05
C ALA A 170 30.96 10.92 0.97
N MET A 171 30.09 11.66 0.29
CA MET A 171 29.30 11.16 -0.85
C MET A 171 30.20 10.59 -1.95
N ALA A 172 31.28 11.26 -2.31
CA ALA A 172 32.24 10.77 -3.30
C ALA A 172 32.96 9.49 -2.84
N LYS A 173 33.45 9.50 -1.59
CA LYS A 173 34.11 8.35 -0.95
C LYS A 173 33.24 7.10 -0.97
N TYR A 174 31.98 7.19 -0.51
CA TYR A 174 31.09 6.05 -0.41
C TYR A 174 30.54 5.57 -1.76
N ARG A 175 30.36 6.46 -2.73
CA ARG A 175 30.03 6.05 -4.11
C ARG A 175 31.12 5.19 -4.74
N GLU A 176 32.38 5.50 -4.48
CA GLU A 176 33.49 4.67 -4.97
C GLU A 176 33.64 3.37 -4.17
N LEU A 177 33.57 3.45 -2.83
CA LEU A 177 33.71 2.32 -1.92
C LEU A 177 32.62 1.24 -2.14
N LEU A 178 31.36 1.68 -2.38
CA LEU A 178 30.18 0.81 -2.42
C LEU A 178 29.63 0.63 -3.83
N ARG A 179 30.48 0.81 -4.87
CA ARG A 179 30.05 0.74 -6.28
C ARG A 179 29.29 -0.54 -6.59
N GLU A 180 29.78 -1.68 -6.16
CA GLU A 180 29.16 -3.00 -6.41
C GLU A 180 27.75 -3.11 -5.80
N ASP A 181 27.57 -2.61 -4.58
CA ASP A 181 26.27 -2.60 -3.91
C ASP A 181 25.30 -1.59 -4.56
N ILE A 182 25.81 -0.44 -4.98
CA ILE A 182 24.98 0.55 -5.72
C ILE A 182 24.48 -0.03 -7.03
N GLU A 183 25.36 -0.74 -7.77
CA GLU A 183 24.97 -1.43 -9.00
C GLU A 183 23.94 -2.54 -8.71
N LEU A 184 24.09 -3.28 -7.60
CA LEU A 184 23.13 -4.31 -7.18
C LEU A 184 21.75 -3.71 -6.93
N PHE A 185 21.64 -2.68 -6.09
CA PHE A 185 20.35 -2.07 -5.78
C PHE A 185 19.74 -1.35 -6.98
N THR A 186 20.55 -0.79 -7.87
CA THR A 186 20.11 -0.25 -9.15
C THR A 186 19.51 -1.34 -10.04
N TYR A 187 20.18 -2.48 -10.17
CA TYR A 187 19.75 -3.59 -10.99
C TYR A 187 18.48 -4.26 -10.46
N ILE A 188 18.39 -4.41 -9.12
CA ILE A 188 17.17 -4.90 -8.46
C ILE A 188 15.97 -4.03 -8.82
N GLN A 189 16.11 -2.70 -8.77
CA GLN A 189 15.02 -1.81 -9.16
C GLN A 189 14.68 -1.93 -10.65
N TYR A 190 15.69 -2.07 -11.53
CA TYR A 190 15.45 -2.34 -12.94
C TYR A 190 14.62 -3.62 -13.13
N LEU A 191 14.98 -4.73 -12.47
CA LEU A 191 14.24 -5.99 -12.54
C LEU A 191 12.80 -5.85 -12.02
N PHE A 192 12.62 -5.15 -10.89
CA PHE A 192 11.29 -4.90 -10.35
C PHE A 192 10.39 -4.17 -11.37
N PHE A 193 10.87 -3.06 -11.92
CA PHE A 193 10.08 -2.26 -12.86
C PHE A 193 9.85 -2.92 -14.20
N GLU A 194 10.76 -3.79 -14.66
CA GLU A 194 10.54 -4.63 -15.86
C GLU A 194 9.38 -5.61 -15.64
N GLN A 195 9.31 -6.28 -14.50
CA GLN A 195 8.21 -7.19 -14.19
C GLN A 195 6.92 -6.44 -13.89
N TRP A 196 6.98 -5.36 -13.10
CA TRP A 196 5.82 -4.55 -12.77
C TRP A 196 5.14 -3.96 -14.01
N THR A 197 5.93 -3.40 -14.93
CA THR A 197 5.39 -2.80 -16.16
C THR A 197 4.63 -3.83 -16.99
N LYS A 198 5.16 -5.06 -17.09
CA LYS A 198 4.49 -6.16 -17.81
C LYS A 198 3.18 -6.56 -17.14
N LEU A 199 3.21 -6.76 -15.81
CA LEU A 199 2.04 -7.14 -15.03
C LEU A 199 0.96 -6.04 -15.08
N LYS A 200 1.32 -4.76 -14.85
CA LYS A 200 0.37 -3.64 -14.94
C LYS A 200 -0.25 -3.55 -16.33
N ALA A 201 0.54 -3.67 -17.39
CA ALA A 201 0.02 -3.65 -18.75
C ALA A 201 -0.98 -4.80 -19.00
N TYR A 202 -0.71 -6.00 -18.49
CA TYR A 202 -1.62 -7.13 -18.55
C TYR A 202 -2.95 -6.85 -17.83
N ILE A 203 -2.88 -6.42 -16.56
CA ILE A 203 -4.05 -6.07 -15.74
C ILE A 203 -4.91 -5.00 -16.44
N ASN A 204 -4.27 -3.92 -16.93
CA ASN A 204 -4.97 -2.86 -17.64
C ASN A 204 -5.55 -3.36 -18.98
N GLY A 205 -4.88 -4.29 -19.67
CA GLY A 205 -5.38 -4.94 -20.88
C GLY A 205 -6.69 -5.72 -20.67
N LEU A 206 -6.89 -6.28 -19.47
CA LEU A 206 -8.14 -6.91 -19.04
C LEU A 206 -9.24 -5.89 -18.67
N GLY A 207 -8.94 -4.58 -18.70
CA GLY A 207 -9.84 -3.50 -18.31
C GLY A 207 -9.97 -3.32 -16.81
N ILE A 208 -8.99 -3.78 -16.05
CA ILE A 208 -8.87 -3.65 -14.60
C ILE A 208 -7.90 -2.52 -14.27
N GLY A 209 -8.31 -1.58 -13.42
CA GLY A 209 -7.44 -0.54 -12.88
C GLY A 209 -6.81 -0.99 -11.55
N ILE A 210 -5.61 -0.49 -11.26
CA ILE A 210 -4.93 -0.74 -10.00
C ILE A 210 -5.16 0.45 -9.06
N ILE A 211 -5.73 0.19 -7.90
CA ILE A 211 -5.78 1.15 -6.80
C ILE A 211 -4.55 0.90 -5.93
N GLY A 212 -3.64 1.87 -5.93
CA GLY A 212 -2.49 1.86 -5.02
C GLY A 212 -2.76 2.69 -3.78
N ASP A 213 -1.97 2.44 -2.75
CA ASP A 213 -2.06 3.10 -1.47
C ASP A 213 -0.76 3.85 -1.18
N ILE A 214 -0.86 5.09 -0.73
CA ILE A 214 0.30 5.87 -0.31
C ILE A 214 0.06 6.42 1.10
N PRO A 215 0.94 6.11 2.06
CA PRO A 215 0.87 6.74 3.37
C PRO A 215 1.13 8.25 3.24
N ILE A 216 0.43 9.07 4.01
CA ILE A 216 0.67 10.52 3.98
C ILE A 216 2.13 10.84 4.31
N TYR A 217 2.69 10.20 5.33
CA TYR A 217 4.08 10.41 5.75
C TYR A 217 5.01 9.38 5.12
N VAL A 218 6.30 9.64 5.24
CA VAL A 218 7.38 8.72 4.87
C VAL A 218 8.12 8.26 6.12
N ALA A 219 8.80 7.12 6.05
CA ALA A 219 9.60 6.65 7.16
C ALA A 219 10.80 7.58 7.40
N MET A 220 11.15 7.83 8.66
CA MET A 220 12.38 8.56 8.99
C MET A 220 13.61 7.87 8.41
N ASP A 221 13.66 6.53 8.53
CA ASP A 221 14.72 5.71 7.95
C ASP A 221 14.43 5.40 6.48
N SER A 222 14.48 6.43 5.64
CA SER A 222 14.24 6.34 4.21
C SER A 222 15.22 7.17 3.39
N ALA A 223 15.41 6.77 2.14
CA ALA A 223 16.18 7.55 1.16
C ALA A 223 15.53 8.92 0.92
N ASP A 224 14.21 9.02 1.04
CA ASP A 224 13.48 10.27 0.82
C ASP A 224 13.87 11.35 1.83
N VAL A 225 13.92 11.00 3.12
CA VAL A 225 14.30 11.95 4.19
C VAL A 225 15.80 12.21 4.17
N TRP A 226 16.62 11.17 3.98
CA TRP A 226 18.07 11.33 3.92
C TRP A 226 18.51 12.17 2.73
N ALA A 227 17.86 12.04 1.57
CA ALA A 227 18.23 12.75 0.36
C ALA A 227 17.79 14.21 0.33
N GLU A 228 16.62 14.51 0.86
CA GLU A 228 15.98 15.83 0.79
C GLU A 228 15.48 16.29 2.18
N PRO A 229 16.36 16.35 3.21
CA PRO A 229 15.99 16.65 4.60
C PRO A 229 15.33 18.02 4.77
N GLU A 230 15.59 18.95 3.87
CA GLU A 230 15.04 20.32 3.89
C GLU A 230 13.52 20.41 3.71
N PHE A 231 12.86 19.32 3.29
CA PHE A 231 11.40 19.26 3.17
C PHE A 231 10.71 18.73 4.44
N PHE A 232 11.48 18.44 5.49
CA PHE A 232 10.98 17.88 6.74
C PHE A 232 11.37 18.78 7.92
N GLN A 233 10.57 18.73 9.00
CA GLN A 233 10.83 19.45 10.23
C GLN A 233 11.94 18.76 11.05
N LEU A 234 13.18 18.97 10.63
CA LEU A 234 14.37 18.39 11.24
C LEU A 234 15.23 19.49 11.87
N ASP A 235 16.02 19.12 12.87
CA ASP A 235 17.04 19.99 13.49
C ASP A 235 18.34 20.03 12.66
N GLU A 236 19.35 20.74 13.16
CA GLU A 236 20.66 20.90 12.51
C GLU A 236 21.43 19.57 12.34
N LYS A 237 21.03 18.52 13.07
CA LYS A 237 21.58 17.16 12.98
C LYS A 237 20.73 16.24 12.12
N ASN A 238 19.73 16.77 11.45
CA ASN A 238 18.70 16.05 10.71
C ASN A 238 17.92 15.05 11.58
N LEU A 239 17.69 15.36 12.86
CA LEU A 239 16.77 14.62 13.72
C LEU A 239 15.41 15.31 13.75
N PRO A 240 14.29 14.56 13.86
CA PRO A 240 12.97 15.18 13.94
C PRO A 240 12.83 16.13 15.11
N VAL A 241 12.15 17.26 14.92
CA VAL A 241 11.73 18.16 16.00
C VAL A 241 10.41 17.66 16.62
N GLU A 242 9.46 17.33 15.75
CA GLU A 242 8.19 16.70 16.09
C GLU A 242 7.96 15.54 15.11
N VAL A 243 7.19 14.55 15.53
CA VAL A 243 6.85 13.36 14.73
C VAL A 243 5.34 13.20 14.65
N SER A 244 4.89 12.40 13.66
CA SER A 244 3.49 12.13 13.43
C SER A 244 2.89 11.16 14.45
N GLY A 245 1.60 11.32 14.68
CA GLY A 245 0.80 10.42 15.50
C GLY A 245 -0.68 10.71 15.39
N VAL A 246 -1.45 10.10 16.28
CA VAL A 246 -2.89 10.33 16.47
C VAL A 246 -3.13 10.55 17.96
N PRO A 247 -3.97 11.53 18.35
CA PRO A 247 -4.25 11.77 19.76
C PRO A 247 -4.91 10.56 20.44
N PRO A 248 -4.90 10.49 21.77
CA PRO A 248 -5.72 9.55 22.51
C PRO A 248 -7.19 9.60 22.10
N ASP A 249 -7.79 8.44 21.94
CA ASP A 249 -9.20 8.24 21.60
C ASP A 249 -9.78 7.02 22.34
N ASP A 250 -11.04 6.65 22.03
CA ASP A 250 -11.71 5.51 22.66
C ASP A 250 -11.07 4.15 22.32
N PHE A 251 -10.23 4.10 21.27
CA PHE A 251 -9.51 2.88 20.84
C PHE A 251 -8.11 2.78 21.46
N SER A 252 -7.49 3.93 21.77
CA SER A 252 -6.13 3.99 22.32
C SER A 252 -6.00 5.13 23.35
N ALA A 253 -5.96 4.79 24.63
CA ALA A 253 -5.75 5.76 25.70
C ALA A 253 -4.40 6.48 25.68
N GLU A 254 -3.39 5.93 24.97
CA GLU A 254 -2.07 6.51 24.77
C GLU A 254 -1.97 7.27 23.42
N GLY A 255 -3.00 7.17 22.55
CA GLY A 255 -2.95 7.54 21.16
C GLY A 255 -2.05 6.61 20.36
N GLN A 256 -1.75 6.98 19.13
CA GLN A 256 -0.82 6.21 18.29
C GLN A 256 0.39 7.09 17.94
N LEU A 257 1.57 6.66 18.35
CA LEU A 257 2.83 7.32 17.99
C LEU A 257 3.41 6.64 16.77
N TRP A 258 3.29 7.26 15.60
CA TRP A 258 3.80 6.69 14.35
C TRP A 258 5.27 6.95 14.11
N GLY A 259 5.79 8.07 14.63
CA GLY A 259 7.22 8.39 14.61
C GLY A 259 7.76 8.87 13.26
N ASN A 260 6.92 9.09 12.25
CA ASN A 260 7.36 9.64 10.97
C ASN A 260 7.71 11.12 11.11
N PRO A 261 8.71 11.63 10.38
CA PRO A 261 9.02 13.06 10.36
C PRO A 261 7.88 13.84 9.73
N LEU A 262 7.63 15.03 10.24
CA LEU A 262 6.62 15.94 9.70
C LEU A 262 7.18 16.77 8.56
N TYR A 263 6.33 17.08 7.58
CA TYR A 263 6.72 17.94 6.46
C TYR A 263 6.86 19.41 6.88
N ASP A 264 7.82 20.11 6.31
CA ASP A 264 7.86 21.56 6.29
C ASP A 264 6.93 22.07 5.16
N TRP A 265 5.66 22.25 5.54
CA TRP A 265 4.63 22.63 4.58
C TRP A 265 4.83 24.04 4.00
N ASP A 266 5.42 24.96 4.77
CA ASP A 266 5.73 26.32 4.29
C ASP A 266 6.80 26.26 3.19
N LYS A 267 7.86 25.47 3.41
CA LYS A 267 8.89 25.22 2.41
C LYS A 267 8.32 24.57 1.16
N MET A 268 7.53 23.51 1.32
CA MET A 268 6.90 22.81 0.19
C MET A 268 5.94 23.70 -0.58
N GLN A 269 5.17 24.54 0.10
CA GLN A 269 4.27 25.49 -0.57
C GLN A 269 5.04 26.56 -1.34
N SER A 270 6.17 27.00 -0.81
CA SER A 270 7.00 28.03 -1.45
C SER A 270 7.59 27.58 -2.78
N ASP A 271 7.81 26.27 -2.98
CA ASP A 271 8.29 25.68 -4.24
C ASP A 271 7.15 25.09 -5.11
N GLY A 272 5.90 25.36 -4.74
CA GLY A 272 4.72 24.86 -5.46
C GLY A 272 4.46 23.37 -5.24
N PHE A 273 4.86 22.80 -4.10
CA PHE A 273 4.71 21.39 -3.71
C PHE A 273 5.49 20.42 -4.62
N GLY A 274 6.63 20.82 -5.13
CA GLY A 274 7.43 20.06 -6.09
C GLY A 274 7.76 18.66 -5.62
N TRP A 275 8.04 18.46 -4.31
CA TRP A 275 8.30 17.14 -3.73
C TRP A 275 7.06 16.22 -3.83
N TRP A 276 5.87 16.71 -3.45
CA TRP A 276 4.62 15.97 -3.55
C TRP A 276 4.23 15.66 -4.99
N ILE A 277 4.46 16.60 -5.91
CA ILE A 277 4.23 16.38 -7.34
C ILE A 277 5.10 15.25 -7.86
N ARG A 278 6.40 15.19 -7.50
CA ARG A 278 7.28 14.07 -7.86
C ARG A 278 6.80 12.74 -7.28
N ARG A 279 6.37 12.75 -6.02
CA ARG A 279 5.83 11.56 -5.34
C ARG A 279 4.61 11.01 -6.06
N ILE A 280 3.64 11.88 -6.38
CA ILE A 280 2.42 11.46 -7.10
C ILE A 280 2.73 11.06 -8.55
N ASP A 281 3.68 11.70 -9.23
CA ASP A 281 4.14 11.26 -10.55
C ASP A 281 4.72 9.84 -10.52
N GLY A 282 5.52 9.53 -9.50
CA GLY A 282 6.04 8.18 -9.26
C GLY A 282 4.92 7.17 -9.00
N ALA A 283 4.01 7.48 -8.08
CA ALA A 283 2.87 6.62 -7.76
C ALA A 283 1.93 6.42 -8.95
N GLY A 284 1.67 7.46 -9.75
CA GLY A 284 0.82 7.40 -10.95
C GLY A 284 1.39 6.53 -12.08
N LYS A 285 2.71 6.30 -12.11
CA LYS A 285 3.33 5.32 -13.01
C LYS A 285 3.05 3.88 -12.55
N MET A 286 2.94 3.69 -11.25
CA MET A 286 2.66 2.36 -10.67
C MET A 286 1.17 2.05 -10.61
N TYR A 287 0.32 3.03 -10.34
CA TYR A 287 -1.12 2.86 -10.07
C TYR A 287 -1.98 3.65 -11.04
N ASP A 288 -3.25 3.30 -11.15
CA ASP A 288 -4.26 4.00 -11.96
C ASP A 288 -5.14 4.91 -11.10
N VAL A 289 -5.30 4.54 -9.83
CA VAL A 289 -5.99 5.32 -8.79
C VAL A 289 -5.10 5.34 -7.56
N ILE A 290 -5.00 6.46 -6.87
CA ILE A 290 -4.21 6.61 -5.66
C ILE A 290 -5.13 6.82 -4.46
N ARG A 291 -5.09 5.90 -3.48
CA ARG A 291 -5.64 6.13 -2.15
C ARG A 291 -4.59 6.88 -1.34
N ILE A 292 -4.96 8.06 -0.85
CA ILE A 292 -4.13 8.83 0.08
C ILE A 292 -4.55 8.41 1.49
N ASP A 293 -3.68 7.66 2.14
CA ASP A 293 -3.84 7.22 3.51
C ASP A 293 -3.73 8.40 4.48
N HIS A 294 -4.57 8.42 5.51
CA HIS A 294 -4.66 9.51 6.48
C HIS A 294 -4.85 10.90 5.86
N PHE A 295 -5.77 11.01 4.90
CA PHE A 295 -6.04 12.26 4.16
C PHE A 295 -6.36 13.45 5.07
N ARG A 296 -6.93 13.19 6.27
CA ARG A 296 -7.19 14.23 7.27
C ARG A 296 -5.94 15.04 7.65
N GLY A 297 -4.76 14.40 7.61
CA GLY A 297 -3.48 15.05 7.91
C GLY A 297 -3.15 16.20 6.95
N LEU A 298 -3.80 16.26 5.79
CA LEU A 298 -3.70 17.41 4.89
C LEU A 298 -4.51 18.61 5.38
N ALA A 299 -5.56 18.43 6.19
CA ALA A 299 -6.29 19.52 6.83
C ALA A 299 -5.62 19.92 8.16
N SER A 300 -5.48 18.95 9.04
CA SER A 300 -4.83 19.11 10.33
C SER A 300 -4.19 17.79 10.78
N TYR A 301 -3.02 17.85 11.37
CA TYR A 301 -2.26 16.71 11.79
C TYR A 301 -1.81 16.82 13.26
N TRP A 302 -1.64 15.67 13.92
CA TRP A 302 -1.19 15.58 15.30
C TRP A 302 0.34 15.49 15.34
N ALA A 303 0.98 16.51 15.90
CA ALA A 303 2.43 16.62 16.03
C ALA A 303 2.84 16.32 17.47
N VAL A 304 3.69 15.33 17.66
CA VAL A 304 4.19 14.87 18.95
C VAL A 304 5.67 15.25 19.08
N PRO A 305 6.13 15.84 20.19
CA PRO A 305 7.54 16.14 20.38
C PRO A 305 8.41 14.88 20.21
N TYR A 306 9.53 15.01 19.47
CA TYR A 306 10.43 13.89 19.28
C TYR A 306 11.02 13.39 20.60
N GLY A 307 11.08 12.07 20.78
CA GLY A 307 11.54 11.44 22.03
C GLY A 307 10.43 11.05 23.02
N GLU A 308 9.19 11.47 22.77
CA GLU A 308 8.05 10.96 23.54
C GLU A 308 7.82 9.47 23.24
N THR A 309 7.27 8.75 24.22
CA THR A 309 6.95 7.32 24.12
C THR A 309 5.47 7.05 23.83
N THR A 310 4.63 8.09 23.91
CA THR A 310 3.19 8.05 23.63
C THR A 310 2.77 9.28 22.84
N ALA A 311 1.58 9.28 22.28
CA ALA A 311 1.07 10.41 21.53
C ALA A 311 0.32 11.45 22.38
N LYS A 312 0.28 11.32 23.72
CA LYS A 312 -0.51 12.18 24.63
C LYS A 312 -0.13 13.65 24.57
N ASN A 313 1.17 13.95 24.48
CA ASN A 313 1.70 15.31 24.58
C ASN A 313 1.76 16.04 23.23
N GLY A 314 1.04 15.55 22.23
CA GLY A 314 1.00 16.17 20.91
C GLY A 314 0.14 17.44 20.86
N LYS A 315 0.16 18.07 19.68
CA LYS A 315 -0.63 19.28 19.37
C LYS A 315 -1.14 19.21 17.94
N TRP A 316 -2.35 19.71 17.72
CA TRP A 316 -2.86 19.92 16.38
C TRP A 316 -2.09 21.02 15.65
N ARG A 317 -1.67 20.70 14.42
CA ARG A 317 -1.03 21.62 13.48
C ARG A 317 -1.88 21.69 12.22
N THR A 318 -1.87 22.84 11.55
CA THR A 318 -2.57 23.02 10.27
C THR A 318 -1.77 22.39 9.14
N GLY A 319 -2.43 21.61 8.29
CA GLY A 319 -1.84 21.04 7.09
C GLY A 319 -1.90 21.97 5.87
N PRO A 320 -1.42 21.53 4.70
CA PRO A 320 -1.38 22.33 3.46
C PRO A 320 -2.77 22.59 2.86
N GLY A 321 -3.76 21.84 3.30
CA GLY A 321 -5.16 22.00 2.92
C GLY A 321 -5.41 21.91 1.42
N ILE A 322 -6.35 22.73 0.96
CA ILE A 322 -6.78 22.75 -0.44
C ILE A 322 -5.68 23.23 -1.40
N ALA A 323 -4.65 23.90 -0.92
CA ALA A 323 -3.55 24.36 -1.77
C ALA A 323 -2.79 23.19 -2.41
N LEU A 324 -2.41 22.18 -1.61
CA LEU A 324 -1.79 20.95 -2.12
C LEU A 324 -2.75 20.19 -3.05
N VAL A 325 -4.01 20.00 -2.65
CA VAL A 325 -5.00 19.29 -3.47
C VAL A 325 -5.16 19.95 -4.85
N ASN A 326 -5.22 21.26 -4.91
CA ASN A 326 -5.33 22.00 -6.17
C ASN A 326 -4.06 21.87 -7.03
N ALA A 327 -2.86 21.86 -6.43
CA ALA A 327 -1.63 21.58 -7.13
C ALA A 327 -1.66 20.17 -7.76
N LEU A 328 -2.03 19.15 -7.00
CA LEU A 328 -2.14 17.77 -7.50
C LEU A 328 -3.17 17.64 -8.64
N LYS A 329 -4.36 18.23 -8.48
CA LYS A 329 -5.40 18.23 -9.54
C LYS A 329 -4.95 18.99 -10.79
N GLY A 330 -4.17 20.05 -10.62
CA GLY A 330 -3.62 20.82 -11.74
C GLY A 330 -2.61 20.02 -12.57
N TRP A 331 -1.73 19.28 -11.91
CA TRP A 331 -0.72 18.46 -12.55
C TRP A 331 -1.26 17.13 -13.10
N PHE A 332 -2.16 16.47 -12.37
CA PHE A 332 -2.61 15.09 -12.65
C PHE A 332 -4.10 15.02 -13.00
N ARG A 333 -4.48 15.66 -14.12
CA ARG A 333 -5.89 15.76 -14.56
C ARG A 333 -6.58 14.42 -14.81
N ASN A 334 -5.83 13.38 -15.16
CA ASN A 334 -6.35 12.06 -15.51
C ASN A 334 -6.15 11.03 -14.41
N LEU A 335 -5.50 11.39 -13.31
CA LEU A 335 -5.28 10.51 -12.17
C LEU A 335 -6.46 10.65 -11.20
N GLU A 336 -7.00 9.53 -10.78
CA GLU A 336 -8.08 9.50 -9.79
C GLU A 336 -7.52 9.28 -8.39
N PHE A 337 -8.19 9.87 -7.40
CA PHE A 337 -7.77 9.78 -5.98
C PHE A 337 -8.93 9.26 -5.14
N ILE A 338 -8.60 8.57 -4.04
CA ILE A 338 -9.48 8.22 -2.93
C ILE A 338 -8.88 8.84 -1.68
N ALA A 339 -9.70 9.53 -0.89
CA ALA A 339 -9.29 10.10 0.39
C ALA A 339 -9.66 9.15 1.53
N GLU A 340 -8.66 8.71 2.30
CA GLU A 340 -8.94 8.01 3.54
C GLU A 340 -9.26 9.06 4.63
N ASP A 341 -10.55 9.20 4.92
CA ASP A 341 -11.14 10.15 5.86
C ASP A 341 -11.73 9.46 7.10
N LEU A 342 -11.21 8.29 7.45
CA LEU A 342 -11.66 7.51 8.60
C LEU A 342 -11.22 8.17 9.92
N GLY A 343 -11.95 7.88 11.00
CA GLY A 343 -11.70 8.42 12.33
C GLY A 343 -12.53 9.67 12.63
N TYR A 344 -12.01 10.56 13.47
CA TYR A 344 -12.74 11.72 13.95
C TYR A 344 -13.03 12.73 12.82
N ALA A 345 -14.29 12.87 12.45
CA ALA A 345 -14.74 13.88 11.50
C ALA A 345 -14.72 15.26 12.16
N THR A 346 -13.85 16.16 11.68
CA THR A 346 -13.82 17.57 12.10
C THR A 346 -14.22 18.44 10.91
N SER A 347 -14.77 19.63 11.17
CA SER A 347 -15.31 20.51 10.14
C SER A 347 -14.29 20.93 9.08
N ASP A 348 -13.00 21.03 9.44
CA ASP A 348 -11.90 21.31 8.52
C ASP A 348 -11.63 20.13 7.56
N VAL A 349 -11.69 18.90 8.06
CA VAL A 349 -11.54 17.68 7.25
C VAL A 349 -12.73 17.51 6.30
N GLU A 350 -13.96 17.66 6.79
CA GLU A 350 -15.17 17.60 5.94
C GLU A 350 -15.16 18.66 4.84
N LYS A 351 -14.74 19.88 5.20
CA LYS A 351 -14.58 20.97 4.23
C LYS A 351 -13.55 20.62 3.17
N LEU A 352 -12.35 20.15 3.60
CA LEU A 352 -11.28 19.78 2.65
C LEU A 352 -11.73 18.65 1.73
N LEU A 353 -12.37 17.60 2.27
CA LEU A 353 -12.89 16.49 1.48
C LEU A 353 -13.89 16.96 0.43
N LYS A 354 -14.87 17.80 0.84
CA LYS A 354 -15.85 18.38 -0.08
C LYS A 354 -15.22 19.24 -1.18
N GLU A 355 -14.28 20.10 -0.83
CA GLU A 355 -13.59 20.99 -1.78
C GLU A 355 -12.65 20.23 -2.72
N SER A 356 -12.03 19.13 -2.23
CA SER A 356 -11.19 18.26 -3.05
C SER A 356 -11.98 17.58 -4.16
N GLY A 357 -13.24 17.22 -3.88
CA GLY A 357 -14.07 16.38 -4.74
C GLY A 357 -13.62 14.93 -4.80
N PHE A 358 -12.66 14.52 -3.96
CA PHE A 358 -12.23 13.13 -3.86
C PHE A 358 -13.30 12.31 -3.14
N PRO A 359 -13.57 11.04 -3.55
CA PRO A 359 -14.42 10.16 -2.77
C PRO A 359 -13.75 9.83 -1.43
N GLY A 360 -14.49 10.03 -0.35
CA GLY A 360 -14.13 9.54 0.98
C GLY A 360 -14.45 8.05 1.13
N MET A 361 -14.15 7.50 2.30
CA MET A 361 -14.32 6.08 2.59
C MET A 361 -15.48 5.82 3.55
N LYS A 362 -16.16 4.70 3.36
CA LYS A 362 -17.18 4.15 4.24
C LYS A 362 -16.87 2.69 4.51
N VAL A 363 -16.77 2.30 5.78
CA VAL A 363 -16.46 0.94 6.21
C VAL A 363 -17.69 0.32 6.86
N LEU A 364 -18.16 -0.80 6.33
CA LEU A 364 -19.37 -1.46 6.84
C LEU A 364 -19.25 -1.96 8.26
N GLU A 365 -18.08 -2.44 8.67
CA GLU A 365 -17.86 -2.86 10.07
C GLU A 365 -18.10 -1.74 11.08
N PHE A 366 -17.87 -0.48 10.69
CA PHE A 366 -18.15 0.68 11.55
C PHE A 366 -19.63 1.10 11.55
N ALA A 367 -20.44 0.55 10.62
CA ALA A 367 -21.83 0.95 10.46
C ALA A 367 -22.77 0.39 11.53
N PHE A 368 -22.38 -0.69 12.18
CA PHE A 368 -23.30 -1.48 12.99
C PHE A 368 -23.05 -1.38 14.51
N ASP A 369 -22.48 -0.27 14.98
CA ASP A 369 -22.51 0.06 16.40
C ASP A 369 -23.93 0.42 16.80
N SER A 370 -24.56 -0.44 17.61
CA SER A 370 -25.96 -0.27 18.03
C SER A 370 -26.18 0.91 18.97
N ARG A 371 -25.10 1.49 19.48
CA ARG A 371 -25.09 2.62 20.43
C ARG A 371 -24.98 3.98 19.72
N ASP A 372 -24.51 3.99 18.46
CA ASP A 372 -24.25 5.19 17.70
C ASP A 372 -25.01 5.22 16.36
N SER A 373 -25.60 6.36 16.02
CA SER A 373 -26.20 6.63 14.70
C SER A 373 -25.10 7.02 13.70
N SER A 374 -24.23 6.07 13.35
CA SER A 374 -23.07 6.37 12.53
C SER A 374 -23.44 6.77 11.09
N GLY A 375 -22.76 7.76 10.56
CA GLY A 375 -22.81 8.12 9.13
C GLY A 375 -22.24 7.04 8.21
N TYR A 376 -21.93 5.85 8.74
CA TYR A 376 -21.44 4.68 8.01
C TYR A 376 -22.55 3.71 7.54
N LEU A 377 -23.82 3.95 7.92
CA LEU A 377 -24.95 3.13 7.42
C LEU A 377 -25.18 3.38 5.93
N PRO A 378 -25.37 2.34 5.11
CA PRO A 378 -25.51 2.44 3.65
C PRO A 378 -26.55 3.43 3.15
N HIS A 379 -27.64 3.67 3.88
CA HIS A 379 -28.66 4.64 3.50
C HIS A 379 -28.21 6.10 3.64
N ALA A 380 -27.16 6.36 4.44
CA ALA A 380 -26.59 7.70 4.65
C ALA A 380 -25.47 8.03 3.64
N TYR A 381 -25.12 7.11 2.75
CA TYR A 381 -24.03 7.34 1.80
C TYR A 381 -24.41 8.37 0.72
N ILE A 382 -23.39 9.05 0.24
CA ILE A 382 -23.43 9.83 -1.01
C ILE A 382 -22.83 9.01 -2.14
N GLU A 383 -23.18 9.30 -3.39
CA GLU A 383 -22.58 8.57 -4.53
C GLU A 383 -21.05 8.68 -4.57
N ASN A 384 -20.51 9.88 -4.29
CA ASN A 384 -19.06 10.13 -4.33
C ASN A 384 -18.36 9.61 -3.10
N CYS A 385 -18.46 8.31 -2.84
CA CYS A 385 -17.70 7.63 -1.81
C CYS A 385 -17.28 6.22 -2.25
N THR A 386 -16.34 5.65 -1.53
CA THR A 386 -15.91 4.26 -1.65
C THR A 386 -16.39 3.49 -0.42
N CYS A 387 -17.18 2.44 -0.65
CA CYS A 387 -17.65 1.55 0.40
C CYS A 387 -16.73 0.34 0.51
N TYR A 388 -16.26 0.05 1.70
CA TYR A 388 -15.48 -1.13 2.04
C TYR A 388 -16.29 -2.06 2.95
N THR A 389 -16.07 -3.37 2.88
CA THR A 389 -16.49 -4.29 3.95
C THR A 389 -15.70 -3.98 5.22
N GLY A 390 -14.40 -4.10 5.13
CA GLY A 390 -13.33 -3.68 6.02
C GLY A 390 -12.10 -3.33 5.19
N THR A 391 -11.14 -2.59 5.75
CA THR A 391 -9.83 -2.32 5.15
C THR A 391 -8.82 -3.39 5.59
N HIS A 392 -7.57 -3.26 5.19
CA HIS A 392 -6.47 -4.10 5.68
C HIS A 392 -6.22 -3.99 7.20
N ASP A 393 -6.70 -2.92 7.84
CA ASP A 393 -6.60 -2.70 9.29
C ASP A 393 -7.76 -3.31 10.09
N ASN A 394 -8.82 -3.68 9.39
CA ASN A 394 -10.00 -4.30 9.98
C ASN A 394 -9.85 -5.84 10.01
N SER A 395 -10.65 -6.48 10.83
CA SER A 395 -10.84 -7.94 10.79
C SER A 395 -11.52 -8.33 9.47
N PRO A 396 -11.28 -9.50 8.89
CA PRO A 396 -12.21 -10.05 7.91
C PRO A 396 -13.62 -10.22 8.53
N ILE A 397 -14.67 -10.12 7.71
CA ILE A 397 -16.08 -10.18 8.19
C ILE A 397 -16.35 -11.37 9.13
N ALA A 398 -15.81 -12.55 8.81
CA ALA A 398 -16.01 -13.74 9.64
C ALA A 398 -15.42 -13.56 11.04
N LEU A 399 -14.24 -12.95 11.15
CA LEU A 399 -13.61 -12.65 12.44
C LEU A 399 -14.33 -11.50 13.15
N TRP A 400 -14.70 -10.44 12.43
CA TRP A 400 -15.49 -9.33 12.98
C TRP A 400 -16.79 -9.82 13.63
N ARG A 401 -17.47 -10.80 13.00
CA ARG A 401 -18.67 -11.44 13.56
C ARG A 401 -18.42 -12.14 14.90
N GLU A 402 -17.20 -12.64 15.12
CA GLU A 402 -16.80 -13.28 16.38
C GLU A 402 -16.42 -12.25 17.46
N GLU A 403 -15.83 -11.12 17.04
CA GLU A 403 -15.29 -10.09 17.94
C GLU A 403 -16.32 -9.03 18.33
N ALA A 404 -17.31 -8.74 17.47
CA ALA A 404 -18.29 -7.69 17.69
C ALA A 404 -19.34 -8.06 18.77
N ALA A 405 -19.93 -7.06 19.40
CA ALA A 405 -20.96 -7.27 20.40
C ALA A 405 -22.19 -7.98 19.79
N PRO A 406 -22.86 -8.88 20.53
CA PRO A 406 -24.05 -9.61 20.03
C PRO A 406 -25.17 -8.68 19.53
N GLU A 407 -25.34 -7.52 20.16
CA GLU A 407 -26.31 -6.49 19.76
C GLU A 407 -25.98 -5.88 18.40
N ASP A 408 -24.69 -5.64 18.10
CA ASP A 408 -24.20 -5.10 16.85
C ASP A 408 -24.40 -6.10 15.71
N ILE A 409 -24.12 -7.37 15.95
CA ILE A 409 -24.40 -8.48 15.02
C ILE A 409 -25.92 -8.59 14.74
N ALA A 410 -26.73 -8.49 15.79
CA ALA A 410 -28.19 -8.52 15.65
C ALA A 410 -28.71 -7.29 14.87
N TYR A 411 -28.13 -6.12 15.11
CA TYR A 411 -28.45 -4.90 14.37
C TYR A 411 -28.06 -5.02 12.90
N CYS A 412 -26.85 -5.46 12.60
CA CYS A 412 -26.38 -5.78 11.25
C CYS A 412 -27.35 -6.73 10.53
N GLY A 413 -27.70 -7.85 11.20
CA GLY A 413 -28.63 -8.84 10.67
C GLY A 413 -29.98 -8.29 10.28
N LYS A 414 -30.57 -7.45 11.13
CA LYS A 414 -31.87 -6.79 10.86
C LYS A 414 -31.76 -5.77 9.76
N TYR A 415 -30.73 -4.91 9.81
CA TYR A 415 -30.55 -3.82 8.87
C TYR A 415 -30.32 -4.33 7.44
N LEU A 416 -29.44 -5.31 7.27
CA LEU A 416 -29.12 -5.88 5.97
C LEU A 416 -30.09 -7.00 5.52
N GLY A 417 -31.01 -7.43 6.38
CA GLY A 417 -31.91 -8.55 6.08
C GLY A 417 -31.15 -9.85 5.84
N LEU A 418 -30.14 -10.12 6.68
CA LEU A 418 -29.32 -11.33 6.55
C LEU A 418 -30.15 -12.60 6.75
N ASN A 419 -29.84 -13.63 5.97
CA ASN A 419 -30.52 -14.92 6.03
C ASN A 419 -29.50 -16.07 5.99
N LYS A 420 -29.94 -17.27 6.38
CA LYS A 420 -29.06 -18.44 6.48
C LYS A 420 -28.61 -19.00 5.13
N GLU A 421 -29.42 -18.82 4.09
CA GLU A 421 -29.13 -19.35 2.75
C GLU A 421 -27.99 -18.60 2.10
N GLU A 422 -28.00 -17.28 2.19
CA GLU A 422 -26.93 -16.42 1.66
C GLU A 422 -25.65 -16.50 2.51
N GLY A 423 -25.79 -16.59 3.82
CA GLY A 423 -24.73 -16.52 4.81
C GLY A 423 -24.38 -15.09 5.24
N PHE A 424 -23.63 -14.97 6.34
CA PHE A 424 -23.35 -13.69 6.96
C PHE A 424 -22.42 -12.82 6.09
N ASN A 425 -21.29 -13.37 5.64
CA ASN A 425 -20.32 -12.65 4.85
C ASN A 425 -20.90 -12.13 3.54
N TRP A 426 -21.58 -13.00 2.81
CA TRP A 426 -22.20 -12.62 1.52
C TRP A 426 -23.34 -11.62 1.68
N GLY A 427 -24.06 -11.68 2.78
CA GLY A 427 -25.08 -10.66 3.10
C GLY A 427 -24.49 -9.28 3.37
N MET A 428 -23.35 -9.20 4.05
CA MET A 428 -22.61 -7.94 4.22
C MET A 428 -22.04 -7.43 2.89
N ILE A 429 -21.42 -8.31 2.09
CA ILE A 429 -20.94 -7.98 0.75
C ILE A 429 -22.07 -7.44 -0.12
N ARG A 430 -23.25 -8.10 -0.11
CA ARG A 430 -24.45 -7.65 -0.81
C ARG A 430 -24.88 -6.25 -0.34
N GLY A 431 -24.88 -6.02 0.97
CA GLY A 431 -25.22 -4.72 1.55
C GLY A 431 -24.33 -3.59 1.03
N GLY A 432 -23.02 -3.81 0.97
CA GLY A 432 -22.06 -2.88 0.40
C GLY A 432 -22.23 -2.71 -1.11
N MET A 433 -22.38 -3.79 -1.86
CA MET A 433 -22.60 -3.76 -3.31
C MET A 433 -23.90 -3.04 -3.67
N GLY A 434 -24.96 -3.20 -2.87
CA GLY A 434 -26.26 -2.55 -3.04
C GLY A 434 -26.27 -1.06 -2.73
N SER A 435 -25.29 -0.55 -1.99
CA SER A 435 -25.21 0.87 -1.63
C SER A 435 -25.07 1.79 -2.84
N VAL A 436 -25.31 3.10 -2.65
CA VAL A 436 -25.16 4.13 -3.70
C VAL A 436 -23.68 4.48 -3.99
N ALA A 437 -22.74 4.02 -3.18
CA ALA A 437 -21.32 4.27 -3.37
C ALA A 437 -20.85 3.93 -4.79
N ARG A 438 -20.07 4.82 -5.40
CA ARG A 438 -19.54 4.60 -6.76
C ARG A 438 -18.61 3.40 -6.82
N LEU A 439 -17.76 3.24 -5.82
CA LEU A 439 -16.86 2.11 -5.73
C LEU A 439 -17.24 1.27 -4.51
N PHE A 440 -17.22 -0.04 -4.66
CA PHE A 440 -17.28 -1.02 -3.58
C PHE A 440 -16.03 -1.88 -3.61
N VAL A 441 -15.36 -2.05 -2.47
CA VAL A 441 -14.17 -2.90 -2.33
C VAL A 441 -14.38 -3.83 -1.14
N ALA A 442 -14.09 -5.11 -1.33
CA ALA A 442 -14.03 -6.08 -0.24
C ALA A 442 -12.65 -6.73 -0.19
N GLN A 443 -12.25 -7.15 1.00
CA GLN A 443 -11.04 -7.96 1.16
C GLN A 443 -11.27 -9.34 0.50
N MET A 444 -10.20 -9.94 -0.07
CA MET A 444 -10.33 -11.29 -0.65
C MET A 444 -10.76 -12.31 0.40
N GLN A 445 -10.31 -12.15 1.64
CA GLN A 445 -10.69 -12.98 2.78
C GLN A 445 -12.20 -13.02 3.03
N ASP A 446 -12.92 -11.93 2.76
CA ASP A 446 -14.37 -11.85 2.95
C ASP A 446 -15.13 -12.73 1.96
N TYR A 447 -14.69 -12.74 0.69
CA TYR A 447 -15.26 -13.62 -0.33
C TYR A 447 -14.97 -15.10 -0.08
N LEU A 448 -13.83 -15.40 0.56
CA LEU A 448 -13.42 -16.75 0.96
C LEU A 448 -14.00 -17.17 2.32
N GLU A 449 -14.72 -16.29 2.99
CA GLU A 449 -15.29 -16.50 4.32
C GLU A 449 -14.25 -16.91 5.38
N LEU A 450 -13.02 -16.35 5.26
CA LEU A 450 -11.92 -16.64 6.18
C LEU A 450 -12.01 -15.77 7.44
N GLY A 451 -11.73 -16.39 8.59
CA GLY A 451 -11.81 -15.76 9.92
C GLY A 451 -10.46 -15.64 10.61
N ALA A 452 -10.35 -16.20 11.81
CA ALA A 452 -9.16 -16.13 12.65
C ALA A 452 -7.89 -16.59 11.90
N GLY A 453 -6.78 -15.87 12.13
CA GLY A 453 -5.51 -16.12 11.45
C GLY A 453 -5.39 -15.56 10.03
N CYS A 454 -6.45 -14.95 9.47
CA CYS A 454 -6.43 -14.38 8.14
C CYS A 454 -6.50 -12.84 8.12
N ARG A 455 -6.40 -12.19 9.28
CA ARG A 455 -6.33 -10.75 9.39
C ARG A 455 -5.01 -10.24 8.80
N MET A 456 -5.07 -9.15 8.05
CA MET A 456 -3.90 -8.55 7.39
C MET A 456 -3.04 -7.78 8.37
N ASN A 457 -3.66 -6.87 9.11
CA ASN A 457 -3.00 -6.02 10.10
C ASN A 457 -3.88 -5.79 11.32
N LYS A 458 -3.26 -5.76 12.48
CA LYS A 458 -3.86 -5.27 13.72
C LYS A 458 -3.11 -4.03 14.16
N PRO A 459 -3.67 -2.82 13.99
CA PRO A 459 -3.01 -1.57 14.37
C PRO A 459 -2.50 -1.59 15.82
N SER A 460 -1.42 -0.89 16.06
CA SER A 460 -0.75 -0.79 17.37
C SER A 460 -0.20 -2.11 17.93
N THR A 461 0.04 -3.11 17.08
CA THR A 461 0.74 -4.35 17.46
C THR A 461 2.02 -4.55 16.65
N LEU A 462 3.00 -5.26 17.24
CA LEU A 462 4.23 -5.67 16.58
C LEU A 462 4.20 -7.18 16.37
N GLY A 463 4.57 -7.62 15.14
CA GLY A 463 4.58 -9.03 14.73
C GLY A 463 3.18 -9.59 14.42
N GLY A 464 3.15 -10.64 13.61
CA GLY A 464 1.90 -11.30 13.19
C GLY A 464 1.05 -10.47 12.21
N ASN A 465 1.61 -9.40 11.66
CA ASN A 465 0.97 -8.53 10.67
C ASN A 465 1.62 -8.72 9.29
N TRP A 466 0.86 -8.47 8.22
CA TRP A 466 1.34 -8.49 6.83
C TRP A 466 1.81 -9.86 6.33
N GLU A 467 1.45 -10.93 7.04
CA GLU A 467 1.94 -12.29 6.79
C GLU A 467 0.95 -13.17 6.03
N TRP A 468 -0.36 -12.89 6.11
CA TRP A 468 -1.38 -13.74 5.53
C TRP A 468 -1.23 -13.92 4.02
N ARG A 469 -1.42 -15.17 3.55
CA ARG A 469 -1.36 -15.53 2.13
C ARG A 469 -2.52 -16.41 1.72
N LEU A 470 -2.97 -16.21 0.49
CA LEU A 470 -3.87 -17.09 -0.24
C LEU A 470 -3.19 -18.43 -0.52
N LEU A 471 -3.90 -19.54 -0.40
CA LEU A 471 -3.41 -20.85 -0.80
C LEU A 471 -3.74 -21.14 -2.26
N SER A 472 -2.91 -21.97 -2.88
CA SER A 472 -3.17 -22.46 -4.22
C SER A 472 -4.50 -23.22 -4.26
N GLY A 473 -5.36 -22.93 -5.24
CA GLY A 473 -6.67 -23.56 -5.43
C GLY A 473 -7.83 -22.93 -4.67
N GLU A 474 -7.63 -21.89 -3.85
CA GLU A 474 -8.73 -21.15 -3.20
C GLU A 474 -9.53 -20.28 -4.18
N LEU A 475 -8.89 -19.82 -5.26
CA LEU A 475 -9.55 -19.07 -6.33
C LEU A 475 -10.22 -20.03 -7.31
N THR A 476 -11.46 -20.36 -7.05
CA THR A 476 -12.23 -21.29 -7.89
C THR A 476 -13.06 -20.53 -8.92
N ASP A 477 -13.35 -21.20 -10.04
CA ASP A 477 -14.25 -20.69 -11.05
C ASP A 477 -15.64 -20.40 -10.51
N SER A 478 -16.16 -21.26 -9.62
CA SER A 478 -17.45 -21.09 -8.97
C SER A 478 -17.51 -19.85 -8.07
N LEU A 479 -16.39 -19.53 -7.39
CA LEU A 479 -16.29 -18.31 -6.61
C LEU A 479 -16.31 -17.08 -7.53
N ALA A 480 -15.54 -17.10 -8.62
CA ALA A 480 -15.54 -16.01 -9.59
C ALA A 480 -16.94 -15.76 -10.18
N ASP A 481 -17.65 -16.83 -10.55
CA ASP A 481 -19.01 -16.76 -11.09
C ASP A 481 -20.03 -16.21 -10.07
N ARG A 482 -19.91 -16.61 -8.79
CA ARG A 482 -20.74 -16.07 -7.69
C ARG A 482 -20.50 -14.57 -7.48
N ILE A 483 -19.23 -14.13 -7.51
CA ILE A 483 -18.87 -12.71 -7.42
C ILE A 483 -19.43 -11.95 -8.63
N TYR A 484 -19.26 -12.49 -9.84
CA TYR A 484 -19.75 -11.90 -11.08
C TYR A 484 -21.27 -11.67 -11.04
N ASP A 485 -22.03 -12.67 -10.59
CA ASP A 485 -23.49 -12.53 -10.45
C ASP A 485 -23.87 -11.39 -9.50
N ALA A 486 -23.22 -11.28 -8.36
CA ALA A 486 -23.44 -10.18 -7.42
C ALA A 486 -23.12 -8.83 -8.06
N VAL A 487 -21.98 -8.70 -8.73
CA VAL A 487 -21.55 -7.48 -9.42
C VAL A 487 -22.55 -7.08 -10.51
N ARG A 488 -23.05 -8.06 -11.29
CA ARG A 488 -24.04 -7.86 -12.34
C ARG A 488 -25.40 -7.41 -11.79
N ILE A 489 -25.91 -8.07 -10.74
CA ILE A 489 -27.19 -7.74 -10.10
C ILE A 489 -27.19 -6.29 -9.62
N TYR A 490 -26.13 -5.84 -8.98
CA TYR A 490 -26.02 -4.49 -8.42
C TYR A 490 -25.49 -3.43 -9.40
N GLY A 491 -25.39 -3.78 -10.71
CA GLY A 491 -25.06 -2.83 -11.78
C GLY A 491 -23.65 -2.23 -11.65
N ARG A 492 -22.67 -3.03 -11.19
CA ARG A 492 -21.28 -2.61 -11.04
C ARG A 492 -20.37 -3.04 -12.20
N ILE A 493 -20.97 -3.65 -13.25
CA ILE A 493 -20.34 -3.91 -14.55
C ILE A 493 -21.01 -3.08 -15.64
N ASP A 494 -20.28 -2.86 -16.74
CA ASP A 494 -20.81 -2.13 -17.90
C ASP A 494 -21.63 -3.08 -18.80
N ARG A 495 -22.95 -3.08 -18.59
CA ARG A 495 -23.89 -3.97 -19.29
C ARG A 495 -23.79 -3.92 -20.82
N LYS A 496 -23.36 -2.78 -21.40
CA LYS A 496 -23.23 -2.65 -22.87
C LYS A 496 -22.09 -3.45 -23.48
N LYS A 497 -21.10 -3.86 -22.69
CA LYS A 497 -20.00 -4.72 -23.16
C LYS A 497 -20.29 -6.21 -23.00
N ASP A 498 -21.23 -6.59 -22.13
CA ASP A 498 -21.57 -7.99 -21.89
C ASP A 498 -22.50 -8.57 -22.96
N GLU A 499 -23.44 -7.77 -23.48
CA GLU A 499 -24.34 -8.20 -24.54
C GLU A 499 -23.61 -8.53 -25.86
N SER A 500 -22.43 -7.92 -26.09
CA SER A 500 -21.61 -8.18 -27.28
C SER A 500 -20.75 -9.46 -27.19
N LYS A 501 -20.73 -10.14 -26.03
CA LYS A 501 -20.02 -11.44 -25.85
C LYS A 501 -20.95 -12.64 -25.86
N SER A 502 -22.27 -12.42 -25.90
CA SER A 502 -23.30 -13.46 -25.95
C SER A 502 -23.90 -13.67 -27.36
N GLU A 503 -23.46 -12.92 -28.35
CA GLU A 503 -23.66 -13.14 -29.77
C GLU A 503 -22.35 -13.69 -30.42
#